data_5f332364962cfaae06e7b1466ed3e3f8
#
_entry.id   5f332364962cfaae06e7b1466ed3e3f8
#
_cell.length_a   1.000
_cell.length_b   1.000
_cell.length_c   1.000
_cell.angle_alpha   90.00
_cell.angle_beta   90.00
_cell.angle_gamma   90.00
#
_symmetry.space_group_name_H-M   'P 1'
#
loop_
_entity.id
_entity.type
_entity.pdbx_description
1 polymer ?
#
loop_
_entity_poly.entity_id
_entity_poly.type
_entity_poly.pdbx_seq_one_letter_code
_entity_poly.pdbx_strand_id
1 'polypeptide(L)'
;MKENALRGLKNRVLQHLARIMPGAETLRVSLQRARGVHIGKGVWIGYDVILETSRPHLITIEDGSTISMRATVIAHFKGAVGVKIERDAFVGPGVIILPNVVIGRGAVVTAGSVVTQSVPPMTIVQGNPAAPVARCGLPLAGDLTLKEFSRRLRPLASRAQNVKPLGDRQPVKEEQA
;
A
#
# COMPACT_ATOMS: atom_id res chain seq x y z
N MET A 1 -15.91 3.02 22.30
CA MET A 1 -16.64 1.73 22.33
C MET A 1 -15.62 0.64 22.64
N LYS A 2 -15.76 -0.07 23.77
CA LYS A 2 -14.85 -1.16 24.14
C LYS A 2 -15.04 -2.32 23.17
N GLU A 3 -13.92 -2.84 22.61
CA GLU A 3 -13.96 -4.03 21.75
C GLU A 3 -14.44 -5.23 22.59
N ASN A 4 -15.40 -6.01 22.07
CA ASN A 4 -15.81 -7.25 22.70
C ASN A 4 -14.65 -8.26 22.61
N ALA A 5 -14.21 -8.82 23.73
CA ALA A 5 -13.03 -9.70 23.81
C ALA A 5 -13.09 -10.89 22.83
N LEU A 6 -14.28 -11.51 22.64
CA LEU A 6 -14.46 -12.61 21.69
C LEU A 6 -14.28 -12.15 20.24
N ARG A 7 -14.81 -10.95 19.91
CA ARG A 7 -14.63 -10.36 18.58
C ARG A 7 -13.18 -10.01 18.32
N GLY A 8 -12.48 -9.48 19.33
CA GLY A 8 -11.06 -9.18 19.24
C GLY A 8 -10.22 -10.42 19.04
N LEU A 9 -10.51 -11.51 19.77
CA LEU A 9 -9.81 -12.80 19.58
C LEU A 9 -10.04 -13.37 18.19
N LYS A 10 -11.29 -13.42 17.72
CA LYS A 10 -11.64 -13.83 16.35
C LYS A 10 -10.84 -13.04 15.32
N ASN A 11 -10.80 -11.71 15.43
CA ASN A 11 -10.09 -10.85 14.48
C ASN A 11 -8.60 -11.16 14.42
N ARG A 12 -7.95 -11.39 15.57
CA ARG A 12 -6.52 -11.71 15.66
C ARG A 12 -6.20 -13.07 15.05
N VAL A 13 -7.01 -14.09 15.35
CA VAL A 13 -6.84 -15.43 14.78
C VAL A 13 -6.98 -15.39 13.26
N LEU A 14 -8.06 -14.80 12.73
CA LEU A 14 -8.27 -14.69 11.29
C LEU A 14 -7.20 -13.82 10.60
N GLN A 15 -6.70 -12.76 11.25
CA GLN A 15 -5.58 -11.98 10.75
C GLN A 15 -4.31 -12.82 10.65
N HIS A 16 -4.00 -13.60 11.69
CA HIS A 16 -2.83 -14.49 11.69
C HIS A 16 -2.91 -15.51 10.56
N LEU A 17 -4.06 -16.18 10.41
CA LEU A 17 -4.29 -17.12 9.31
C LEU A 17 -4.18 -16.44 7.94
N ALA A 18 -4.78 -15.27 7.75
CA ALA A 18 -4.73 -14.55 6.48
C ALA A 18 -3.31 -14.13 6.08
N ARG A 19 -2.37 -14.01 7.01
CA ARG A 19 -0.96 -13.69 6.72
C ARG A 19 -0.20 -14.86 6.11
N ILE A 20 -0.50 -16.09 6.53
CA ILE A 20 0.31 -17.29 6.21
C ILE A 20 -0.37 -18.26 5.24
N MET A 21 -1.70 -18.26 5.14
CA MET A 21 -2.43 -19.20 4.31
C MET A 21 -2.22 -18.97 2.81
N PRO A 22 -2.25 -20.01 1.96
CA PRO A 22 -2.21 -19.87 0.50
C PRO A 22 -3.49 -19.21 -0.03
N GLY A 23 -3.52 -18.90 -1.35
CA GLY A 23 -4.72 -18.41 -2.03
C GLY A 23 -4.88 -16.88 -1.91
N ALA A 24 -4.10 -16.16 -2.71
CA ALA A 24 -4.04 -14.68 -2.70
C ALA A 24 -5.37 -14.01 -3.07
N GLU A 25 -6.16 -14.62 -3.92
CA GLU A 25 -7.45 -14.09 -4.38
C GLU A 25 -8.65 -14.83 -3.74
N THR A 26 -8.39 -15.91 -3.04
CA THR A 26 -9.42 -16.81 -2.51
C THR A 26 -9.41 -16.83 -0.98
N LEU A 27 -8.57 -17.69 -0.38
CA LEU A 27 -8.63 -17.94 1.07
C LEU A 27 -8.22 -16.71 1.89
N ARG A 28 -7.12 -16.04 1.52
CA ARG A 28 -6.70 -14.82 2.23
C ARG A 28 -7.74 -13.71 2.16
N VAL A 29 -8.33 -13.49 0.99
CA VAL A 29 -9.43 -12.54 0.79
C VAL A 29 -10.63 -12.91 1.65
N SER A 30 -11.03 -14.19 1.66
CA SER A 30 -12.18 -14.66 2.45
C SER A 30 -11.96 -14.49 3.95
N LEU A 31 -10.76 -14.77 4.44
CA LEU A 31 -10.39 -14.54 5.85
C LEU A 31 -10.45 -13.05 6.23
N GLN A 32 -9.99 -12.17 5.36
CA GLN A 32 -10.08 -10.72 5.60
C GLN A 32 -11.52 -10.21 5.57
N ARG A 33 -12.36 -10.72 4.64
CA ARG A 33 -13.80 -10.42 4.62
C ARG A 33 -14.49 -10.89 5.90
N ALA A 34 -14.16 -12.09 6.40
CA ALA A 34 -14.73 -12.65 7.64
C ALA A 34 -14.36 -11.82 8.88
N ARG A 35 -13.29 -11.03 8.83
CA ARG A 35 -12.92 -10.03 9.85
C ARG A 35 -13.76 -8.74 9.75
N GLY A 36 -14.36 -8.48 8.60
CA GLY A 36 -15.15 -7.28 8.32
C GLY A 36 -14.47 -6.26 7.41
N VAL A 37 -13.36 -6.62 6.73
CA VAL A 37 -12.79 -5.78 5.66
C VAL A 37 -13.72 -5.83 4.45
N HIS A 38 -14.04 -4.67 3.87
CA HIS A 38 -14.82 -4.58 2.64
C HIS A 38 -13.90 -4.81 1.43
N ILE A 39 -14.05 -5.95 0.74
CA ILE A 39 -13.16 -6.31 -0.36
C ILE A 39 -14.00 -6.67 -1.60
N GLY A 40 -13.67 -6.06 -2.72
CA GLY A 40 -14.26 -6.27 -4.03
C GLY A 40 -13.87 -7.60 -4.70
N LYS A 41 -14.15 -7.73 -6.00
CA LYS A 41 -13.84 -8.90 -6.82
C LYS A 41 -12.42 -8.80 -7.40
N GLY A 42 -11.76 -9.95 -7.65
CA GLY A 42 -10.44 -9.99 -8.29
C GLY A 42 -9.34 -9.27 -7.51
N VAL A 43 -9.50 -9.10 -6.19
CA VAL A 43 -8.50 -8.49 -5.33
C VAL A 43 -7.44 -9.51 -4.98
N TRP A 44 -6.18 -9.15 -5.20
CA TRP A 44 -5.02 -9.96 -4.84
C TRP A 44 -4.40 -9.48 -3.53
N ILE A 45 -4.24 -10.36 -2.54
CA ILE A 45 -3.60 -10.05 -1.25
C ILE A 45 -2.38 -10.94 -1.04
N GLY A 46 -1.21 -10.33 -0.89
CA GLY A 46 0.06 -11.00 -0.68
C GLY A 46 0.20 -11.68 0.69
N TYR A 47 1.30 -12.38 0.88
CA TYR A 47 1.68 -12.92 2.18
C TYR A 47 2.05 -11.80 3.15
N ASP A 48 1.82 -12.08 4.43
CA ASP A 48 2.20 -11.20 5.55
C ASP A 48 1.62 -9.78 5.47
N VAL A 49 0.47 -9.63 4.80
CA VAL A 49 -0.26 -8.36 4.75
C VAL A 49 -0.99 -8.14 6.07
N ILE A 50 -0.86 -6.95 6.64
CA ILE A 50 -1.55 -6.52 7.86
C ILE A 50 -2.59 -5.48 7.48
N LEU A 51 -3.87 -5.85 7.57
CA LEU A 51 -4.98 -4.92 7.41
C LEU A 51 -5.58 -4.64 8.79
N GLU A 52 -5.67 -3.40 9.18
CA GLU A 52 -6.25 -2.92 10.44
C GLU A 52 -6.74 -4.02 11.41
N THR A 53 -6.18 -4.08 12.61
CA THR A 53 -6.45 -5.21 13.52
C THR A 53 -7.73 -5.03 14.33
N SER A 54 -7.97 -3.81 14.85
CA SER A 54 -9.06 -3.57 15.80
C SER A 54 -10.38 -3.21 15.13
N ARG A 55 -10.31 -2.50 14.00
CA ARG A 55 -11.46 -1.97 13.25
C ARG A 55 -11.38 -2.28 11.76
N PRO A 56 -11.35 -3.56 11.37
CA PRO A 56 -11.16 -3.96 9.97
C PRO A 56 -12.24 -3.40 9.02
N HIS A 57 -13.44 -3.10 9.51
CA HIS A 57 -14.53 -2.47 8.74
C HIS A 57 -14.22 -1.04 8.26
N LEU A 58 -13.15 -0.42 8.75
CA LEU A 58 -12.68 0.88 8.27
C LEU A 58 -11.84 0.77 6.99
N ILE A 59 -11.60 -0.44 6.47
CA ILE A 59 -10.88 -0.66 5.22
C ILE A 59 -11.84 -1.08 4.13
N THR A 60 -11.77 -0.37 3.00
CA THR A 60 -12.42 -0.74 1.75
C THR A 60 -11.37 -0.93 0.66
N ILE A 61 -11.38 -2.08 0.00
CA ILE A 61 -10.54 -2.42 -1.14
C ILE A 61 -11.45 -2.76 -2.31
N GLU A 62 -11.41 -1.97 -3.36
CA GLU A 62 -12.26 -2.15 -4.54
C GLU A 62 -11.68 -3.18 -5.52
N ASP A 63 -12.49 -3.52 -6.54
CA ASP A 63 -12.22 -4.58 -7.52
C ASP A 63 -10.86 -4.42 -8.20
N GLY A 64 -10.22 -5.55 -8.52
CA GLY A 64 -8.97 -5.60 -9.29
C GLY A 64 -7.73 -5.05 -8.59
N SER A 65 -7.85 -4.61 -7.35
CA SER A 65 -6.72 -4.03 -6.61
C SER A 65 -5.73 -5.10 -6.12
N THR A 66 -4.46 -4.73 -6.08
CA THR A 66 -3.37 -5.59 -5.58
C THR A 66 -2.77 -5.01 -4.32
N ILE A 67 -2.71 -5.82 -3.25
CA ILE A 67 -2.02 -5.50 -2.01
C ILE A 67 -0.85 -6.47 -1.85
N SER A 68 0.36 -5.99 -2.15
CA SER A 68 1.55 -6.84 -2.17
C SER A 68 2.01 -7.25 -0.77
N MET A 69 2.91 -8.22 -0.74
CA MET A 69 3.43 -8.82 0.49
C MET A 69 3.96 -7.78 1.48
N ARG A 70 3.75 -8.04 2.78
CA ARG A 70 4.20 -7.19 3.89
C ARG A 70 3.65 -5.76 3.88
N ALA A 71 2.63 -5.47 3.08
CA ALA A 71 1.96 -4.17 3.17
C ALA A 71 1.18 -4.08 4.48
N THR A 72 1.18 -2.88 5.08
CA THR A 72 0.47 -2.58 6.33
C THR A 72 -0.51 -1.44 6.11
N VAL A 73 -1.78 -1.66 6.40
CA VAL A 73 -2.83 -0.65 6.31
C VAL A 73 -3.36 -0.36 7.70
N ILE A 74 -3.11 0.86 8.18
CA ILE A 74 -3.55 1.37 9.47
C ILE A 74 -4.78 2.25 9.21
N ALA A 75 -5.95 1.88 9.72
CA ALA A 75 -7.18 2.60 9.44
C ALA A 75 -7.80 3.25 10.67
N HIS A 76 -7.29 2.95 11.88
CA HIS A 76 -7.79 3.54 13.10
C HIS A 76 -6.86 4.62 13.63
N PHE A 77 -7.44 5.75 13.95
CA PHE A 77 -6.87 6.82 14.76
C PHE A 77 -8.04 7.58 15.39
N LYS A 78 -7.78 8.47 16.35
CA LYS A 78 -8.85 9.28 16.95
C LYS A 78 -9.50 10.14 15.85
N GLY A 79 -10.80 9.94 15.58
CA GLY A 79 -11.51 10.63 14.51
C GLY A 79 -11.25 10.10 13.09
N ALA A 80 -10.64 8.92 12.93
CA ALA A 80 -10.38 8.36 11.61
C ALA A 80 -11.67 7.90 10.91
N VAL A 81 -11.74 8.18 9.60
CA VAL A 81 -12.82 7.74 8.70
C VAL A 81 -12.48 6.46 7.94
N GLY A 82 -11.23 5.99 8.04
CA GLY A 82 -10.79 4.74 7.43
C GLY A 82 -9.78 4.91 6.29
N VAL A 83 -9.56 3.83 5.55
CA VAL A 83 -8.71 3.79 4.35
C VAL A 83 -9.51 3.19 3.21
N LYS A 84 -9.43 3.82 2.04
CA LYS A 84 -10.04 3.33 0.81
C LYS A 84 -8.96 3.08 -0.25
N ILE A 85 -8.94 1.88 -0.82
CA ILE A 85 -8.11 1.52 -1.96
C ILE A 85 -9.06 1.31 -3.14
N GLU A 86 -9.01 2.22 -4.10
CA GLU A 86 -9.93 2.22 -5.23
C GLU A 86 -9.51 1.19 -6.28
N ARG A 87 -10.45 0.90 -7.20
CA ARG A 87 -10.33 -0.11 -8.25
C ARG A 87 -8.96 -0.07 -8.98
N ASP A 88 -8.44 -1.25 -9.28
CA ASP A 88 -7.20 -1.44 -10.05
C ASP A 88 -5.96 -0.74 -9.44
N ALA A 89 -6.01 -0.33 -8.19
CA ALA A 89 -4.87 0.25 -7.50
C ALA A 89 -3.84 -0.83 -7.14
N PHE A 90 -2.57 -0.48 -7.23
CA PHE A 90 -1.46 -1.36 -6.89
C PHE A 90 -0.69 -0.82 -5.68
N VAL A 91 -0.71 -1.59 -4.61
CA VAL A 91 0.06 -1.31 -3.38
C VAL A 91 1.26 -2.24 -3.34
N GLY A 92 2.45 -1.69 -3.50
CA GLY A 92 3.72 -2.43 -3.57
C GLY A 92 4.14 -3.12 -2.27
N PRO A 93 5.13 -4.01 -2.33
CA PRO A 93 5.64 -4.71 -1.15
C PRO A 93 6.13 -3.77 -0.05
N GLY A 94 5.84 -4.11 1.21
CA GLY A 94 6.31 -3.34 2.36
C GLY A 94 5.77 -1.91 2.49
N VAL A 95 4.73 -1.55 1.75
CA VAL A 95 4.09 -0.24 1.84
C VAL A 95 3.35 -0.10 3.17
N ILE A 96 3.42 1.10 3.76
CA ILE A 96 2.63 1.47 4.93
C ILE A 96 1.63 2.55 4.51
N ILE A 97 0.34 2.33 4.76
CA ILE A 97 -0.73 3.30 4.51
C ILE A 97 -1.28 3.78 5.85
N LEU A 98 -1.26 5.10 6.06
CA LEU A 98 -1.77 5.73 7.27
C LEU A 98 -3.29 5.99 7.20
N PRO A 99 -3.94 6.27 8.34
CA PRO A 99 -5.38 6.54 8.40
C PRO A 99 -5.82 7.72 7.51
N ASN A 100 -7.08 7.67 7.07
CA ASN A 100 -7.74 8.71 6.25
C ASN A 100 -7.16 8.88 4.84
N VAL A 101 -6.45 7.86 4.33
CA VAL A 101 -5.89 7.86 2.99
C VAL A 101 -6.84 7.19 2.01
N VAL A 102 -6.97 7.79 0.82
CA VAL A 102 -7.58 7.19 -0.36
C VAL A 102 -6.47 6.93 -1.39
N ILE A 103 -6.31 5.68 -1.80
CA ILE A 103 -5.47 5.34 -2.95
C ILE A 103 -6.38 5.34 -4.18
N GLY A 104 -6.21 6.32 -5.06
CA GLY A 104 -7.06 6.54 -6.21
C GLY A 104 -6.98 5.40 -7.23
N ARG A 105 -8.03 5.29 -8.08
CA ARG A 105 -8.16 4.26 -9.11
C ARG A 105 -6.90 4.16 -9.98
N GLY A 106 -6.38 2.96 -10.18
CA GLY A 106 -5.21 2.69 -11.01
C GLY A 106 -3.92 3.37 -10.51
N ALA A 107 -3.91 3.92 -9.30
CA ALA A 107 -2.71 4.46 -8.69
C ALA A 107 -1.74 3.35 -8.30
N VAL A 108 -0.47 3.67 -8.29
CA VAL A 108 0.61 2.76 -7.91
C VAL A 108 1.40 3.35 -6.75
N VAL A 109 1.44 2.62 -5.66
CA VAL A 109 2.33 2.91 -4.54
C VAL A 109 3.54 2.00 -4.63
N THR A 110 4.72 2.56 -4.84
CA THR A 110 5.94 1.76 -5.00
C THR A 110 6.38 1.09 -3.70
N ALA A 111 7.17 0.02 -3.81
CA ALA A 111 7.64 -0.76 -2.67
C ALA A 111 8.30 0.11 -1.58
N GLY A 112 8.05 -0.23 -0.31
CA GLY A 112 8.64 0.43 0.86
C GLY A 112 8.17 1.86 1.11
N SER A 113 7.17 2.36 0.40
CA SER A 113 6.66 3.73 0.59
C SER A 113 5.78 3.85 1.82
N VAL A 114 5.77 5.05 2.42
CA VAL A 114 4.87 5.42 3.53
C VAL A 114 3.88 6.47 3.06
N VAL A 115 2.62 6.08 2.90
CA VAL A 115 1.57 6.95 2.37
C VAL A 115 0.88 7.68 3.52
N THR A 116 1.11 8.98 3.59
CA THR A 116 0.56 9.88 4.62
C THR A 116 -0.58 10.75 4.11
N GLN A 117 -0.77 10.82 2.78
CA GLN A 117 -1.80 11.62 2.12
C GLN A 117 -2.44 10.81 0.99
N SER A 118 -3.68 11.17 0.63
CA SER A 118 -4.38 10.50 -0.47
C SER A 118 -3.64 10.63 -1.80
N VAL A 119 -3.65 9.54 -2.56
CA VAL A 119 -2.97 9.43 -3.85
C VAL A 119 -4.00 9.64 -4.96
N PRO A 120 -3.80 10.61 -5.86
CA PRO A 120 -4.72 10.82 -6.98
C PRO A 120 -4.79 9.61 -7.91
N PRO A 121 -5.91 9.41 -8.64
CA PRO A 121 -6.02 8.35 -9.64
C PRO A 121 -4.87 8.38 -10.66
N MET A 122 -4.48 7.19 -11.15
CA MET A 122 -3.47 7.03 -12.20
C MET A 122 -2.13 7.71 -11.87
N THR A 123 -1.75 7.74 -10.59
CA THR A 123 -0.52 8.40 -10.12
C THR A 123 0.39 7.38 -9.46
N ILE A 124 1.69 7.43 -9.77
CA ILE A 124 2.72 6.69 -9.06
C ILE A 124 3.26 7.56 -7.94
N VAL A 125 3.28 7.02 -6.73
CA VAL A 125 3.92 7.65 -5.58
C VAL A 125 5.05 6.79 -5.04
N GLN A 126 6.08 7.44 -4.50
CA GLN A 126 7.29 6.80 -3.98
C GLN A 126 7.85 7.54 -2.77
N GLY A 127 8.42 6.79 -1.86
CA GLY A 127 9.26 7.31 -0.76
C GLY A 127 8.56 7.37 0.60
N ASN A 128 9.25 7.98 1.56
CA ASN A 128 8.76 8.21 2.93
C ASN A 128 9.05 9.68 3.33
N PRO A 129 8.03 10.56 3.39
CA PRO A 129 6.65 10.30 2.97
C PRO A 129 6.54 10.09 1.44
N ALA A 130 5.52 9.31 1.00
CA ALA A 130 5.30 9.06 -0.42
C ALA A 130 4.88 10.33 -1.17
N ALA A 131 5.59 10.62 -2.26
CA ALA A 131 5.32 11.77 -3.12
C ALA A 131 5.09 11.33 -4.58
N PRO A 132 4.27 12.06 -5.37
CA PRO A 132 4.06 11.76 -6.76
C PRO A 132 5.35 11.84 -7.59
N VAL A 133 5.65 10.79 -8.38
CA VAL A 133 6.83 10.72 -9.26
C VAL A 133 6.48 10.56 -10.73
N ALA A 134 5.31 9.98 -11.05
CA ALA A 134 4.87 9.80 -12.43
C ALA A 134 3.34 9.69 -12.53
N ARG A 135 2.84 9.78 -13.76
CA ARG A 135 1.47 9.42 -14.13
C ARG A 135 1.46 8.11 -14.89
N CYS A 136 0.47 7.26 -14.59
CA CYS A 136 0.21 6.03 -15.33
C CYS A 136 -0.67 6.33 -16.54
N GLY A 137 -0.34 5.75 -17.69
CA GLY A 137 -1.24 5.77 -18.85
C GLY A 137 -2.29 4.66 -18.79
N LEU A 138 -2.01 3.59 -18.02
CA LEU A 138 -2.88 2.45 -17.75
C LEU A 138 -2.70 2.02 -16.28
N PRO A 139 -3.72 1.38 -15.65
CA PRO A 139 -3.54 0.74 -14.35
C PRO A 139 -2.54 -0.42 -14.44
N LEU A 140 -1.77 -0.66 -13.39
CA LEU A 140 -0.94 -1.87 -13.26
C LEU A 140 -1.81 -3.02 -12.70
N ALA A 141 -2.69 -3.56 -13.54
CA ALA A 141 -3.67 -4.57 -13.16
C ALA A 141 -3.85 -5.60 -14.28
N GLY A 142 -4.39 -6.77 -13.93
CA GLY A 142 -4.64 -7.88 -14.87
C GLY A 142 -3.35 -8.44 -15.49
N ASP A 143 -3.41 -8.79 -16.77
CA ASP A 143 -2.32 -9.43 -17.52
C ASP A 143 -1.29 -8.44 -18.09
N LEU A 144 -1.34 -7.17 -17.69
CA LEU A 144 -0.45 -6.14 -18.19
C LEU A 144 1.01 -6.42 -17.77
N THR A 145 1.91 -6.52 -18.75
CA THR A 145 3.33 -6.70 -18.46
C THR A 145 3.97 -5.41 -17.94
N LEU A 146 5.00 -5.55 -17.08
CA LEU A 146 5.77 -4.39 -16.59
C LEU A 146 6.39 -3.57 -17.74
N LYS A 147 6.74 -4.21 -18.86
CA LYS A 147 7.29 -3.56 -20.05
C LYS A 147 6.25 -2.66 -20.73
N GLU A 148 5.02 -3.12 -20.86
CA GLU A 148 3.91 -2.34 -21.44
C GLU A 148 3.51 -1.21 -20.50
N PHE A 149 3.43 -1.48 -19.19
CA PHE A 149 3.17 -0.47 -18.19
C PHE A 149 4.23 0.65 -18.24
N SER A 150 5.52 0.30 -18.20
CA SER A 150 6.62 1.28 -18.18
C SER A 150 6.68 2.16 -19.42
N ARG A 151 6.33 1.65 -20.60
CA ARG A 151 6.25 2.44 -21.84
C ARG A 151 5.21 3.56 -21.81
N ARG A 152 4.22 3.44 -20.94
CA ARG A 152 3.10 4.41 -20.82
C ARG A 152 3.21 5.31 -19.59
N LEU A 153 4.36 5.28 -18.91
CA LEU A 153 4.63 6.19 -17.81
C LEU A 153 4.99 7.58 -18.34
N ARG A 154 4.45 8.58 -17.68
CA ARG A 154 4.80 10.00 -17.89
C ARG A 154 5.42 10.51 -16.60
N PRO A 155 6.76 10.60 -16.50
CA PRO A 155 7.42 11.15 -15.33
C PRO A 155 6.88 12.56 -15.05
N LEU A 156 6.65 12.87 -13.80
CA LEU A 156 6.41 14.26 -13.39
C LEU A 156 7.78 14.94 -13.34
N ALA A 157 7.85 16.21 -13.75
CA ALA A 157 9.09 16.99 -13.62
C ALA A 157 9.55 16.90 -12.15
N SER A 158 10.62 16.14 -11.92
CA SER A 158 11.15 15.94 -10.60
C SER A 158 11.64 17.30 -10.09
N ARG A 159 11.30 17.66 -8.86
CA ARG A 159 12.19 18.54 -8.09
C ARG A 159 13.54 17.84 -8.17
N ALA A 160 14.45 18.40 -8.97
CA ALA A 160 15.80 17.87 -9.11
C ALA A 160 16.33 17.62 -7.70
N GLN A 161 16.51 16.36 -7.35
CA GLN A 161 17.26 15.99 -6.19
C GLN A 161 18.68 16.39 -6.51
N ASN A 162 19.12 17.53 -5.98
CA ASN A 162 20.50 17.95 -5.93
C ASN A 162 21.26 17.00 -4.96
N VAL A 163 21.24 15.72 -5.26
CA VAL A 163 22.10 14.74 -4.62
C VAL A 163 23.37 14.71 -5.46
N LYS A 164 24.38 15.48 -5.02
CA LYS A 164 25.73 15.32 -5.56
C LYS A 164 26.13 13.84 -5.47
N PRO A 165 26.66 13.25 -6.56
CA PRO A 165 27.18 11.89 -6.52
C PRO A 165 28.21 11.73 -5.39
N LEU A 166 28.22 10.58 -4.74
CA LEU A 166 29.11 10.30 -3.59
C LEU A 166 30.60 10.47 -3.94
N GLY A 167 30.97 10.39 -5.23
CA GLY A 167 32.33 10.52 -5.75
C GLY A 167 32.95 11.93 -5.66
N ASP A 168 32.14 12.98 -5.46
CA ASP A 168 32.63 14.36 -5.40
C ASP A 168 32.92 14.84 -3.96
N ARG A 169 32.87 13.96 -2.98
CA ARG A 169 33.28 14.30 -1.62
C ARG A 169 34.79 14.24 -1.51
N GLN A 170 35.45 15.39 -1.30
CA GLN A 170 36.85 15.41 -0.92
C GLN A 170 37.07 14.61 0.38
N PRO A 171 38.15 13.81 0.47
CA PRO A 171 38.45 13.08 1.69
C PRO A 171 38.56 14.06 2.87
N VAL A 172 37.93 13.69 3.98
CA VAL A 172 38.06 14.42 5.24
C VAL A 172 39.53 14.42 5.59
N LYS A 173 40.15 15.61 5.70
CA LYS A 173 41.51 15.73 6.21
C LYS A 173 41.51 15.24 7.64
N GLU A 174 42.20 14.13 7.92
CA GLU A 174 42.53 13.74 9.29
C GLU A 174 43.37 14.85 9.91
N GLU A 175 42.80 15.52 10.86
CA GLU A 175 43.51 16.47 11.71
C GLU A 175 44.38 15.68 12.68
N GLN A 176 45.69 15.68 12.41
CA GLN A 176 46.68 15.07 13.28
C GLN A 176 46.70 15.84 14.61
N ALA A 177 46.26 15.17 15.70
CA ALA A 177 46.52 15.57 17.05
C ALA A 177 47.81 14.92 17.55
#